data_d86058b010d7e2773e440243cebf5f22
#
_entry.id   d86058b010d7e2773e440243cebf5f22
#
_cell.length_a   1.000
_cell.length_b   1.000
_cell.length_c   1.000
_cell.angle_alpha   90.00
_cell.angle_beta   90.00
_cell.angle_gamma   90.00
#
_symmetry.space_group_name_H-M   'P 1'
#
loop_
_entity.id
_entity.type
_entity.pdbx_description
1 polymer ?
#
loop_
_entity_poly.entity_id
_entity_poly.type
_entity_poly.pdbx_seq_one_letter_code
_entity_poly.pdbx_strand_id
1 'polypeptide(L)'
;MRVLISGAGGLVGTELTKQLRALGHEPIALVRREAAGDHEISWKPGVERLDPEIMESIDAVVNLGGATTGRIPWTKNYMQTLISSRLDTTRTLVEAINASKNQPKVLVSGSASGIYGDRGDELLDETAGKGEGFLSDLASAWEAEAQKANTRVVLARTTLVMSKKLGALGRLLPLIKAGIGGPLGSGNQWWAWISLEDEARAIIHLINNDETTGAYNLTAPEPATCKEMVVALGKALKRPTFFRVPSWAMRLLIGAAADELLLCSQKMTATKLLSTGFEFNHPTLKDAVDYVVS
;
A
#
# COMPACT_ATOMS: atom_id res chain seq x y z
N MET A 1 -22.67 -1.52 4.59
CA MET A 1 -21.71 -2.42 5.33
C MET A 1 -21.00 -1.61 6.41
N ARG A 2 -20.72 -2.26 7.52
CA ARG A 2 -19.84 -1.74 8.57
C ARG A 2 -18.43 -2.27 8.33
N VAL A 3 -17.47 -1.39 8.09
CA VAL A 3 -16.09 -1.74 7.70
C VAL A 3 -15.11 -1.27 8.76
N LEU A 4 -14.47 -2.21 9.45
CA LEU A 4 -13.46 -1.91 10.46
C LEU A 4 -12.10 -1.68 9.81
N ILE A 5 -11.46 -0.53 10.08
CA ILE A 5 -10.24 -0.12 9.39
C ILE A 5 -9.13 0.17 10.39
N SER A 6 -8.05 -0.62 10.35
CA SER A 6 -6.80 -0.21 10.96
C SER A 6 -6.00 0.68 9.99
N GLY A 7 -5.34 1.72 10.51
CA GLY A 7 -4.63 2.68 9.64
C GLY A 7 -5.53 3.67 8.89
N ALA A 8 -6.78 3.88 9.34
CA ALA A 8 -7.74 4.81 8.74
C ALA A 8 -7.21 6.26 8.58
N GLY A 9 -6.29 6.71 9.45
CA GLY A 9 -5.65 8.03 9.35
C GLY A 9 -4.45 8.09 8.39
N GLY A 10 -4.07 6.97 7.75
CA GLY A 10 -3.01 6.93 6.73
C GLY A 10 -3.49 7.46 5.37
N LEU A 11 -2.56 7.52 4.39
CA LEU A 11 -2.86 8.01 3.04
C LEU A 11 -4.02 7.24 2.40
N VAL A 12 -3.88 5.93 2.27
CA VAL A 12 -4.90 5.05 1.67
C VAL A 12 -6.14 4.96 2.56
N GLY A 13 -5.96 4.81 3.89
CA GLY A 13 -7.07 4.70 4.84
C GLY A 13 -8.00 5.91 4.84
N THR A 14 -7.46 7.12 4.68
CA THR A 14 -8.25 8.36 4.59
C THR A 14 -9.09 8.39 3.32
N GLU A 15 -8.52 8.05 2.17
CA GLU A 15 -9.26 7.99 0.90
C GLU A 15 -10.29 6.86 0.90
N LEU A 16 -9.93 5.69 1.41
CA LEU A 16 -10.84 4.55 1.59
C LEU A 16 -12.05 4.93 2.45
N THR A 17 -11.81 5.57 3.61
CA THR A 17 -12.88 6.03 4.51
C THR A 17 -13.82 7.02 3.81
N LYS A 18 -13.27 7.95 3.03
CA LYS A 18 -14.04 8.92 2.25
C LYS A 18 -14.93 8.23 1.21
N GLN A 19 -14.37 7.29 0.45
CA GLN A 19 -15.12 6.58 -0.61
C GLN A 19 -16.19 5.65 -0.02
N LEU A 20 -15.89 4.93 1.06
CA LEU A 20 -16.88 4.10 1.76
C LEU A 20 -18.09 4.92 2.24
N ARG A 21 -17.85 6.10 2.83
CA ARG A 21 -18.94 7.00 3.24
C ARG A 21 -19.75 7.50 2.05
N ALA A 22 -19.10 7.85 0.94
CA ALA A 22 -19.77 8.28 -0.27
C ALA A 22 -20.68 7.20 -0.87
N LEU A 23 -20.36 5.92 -0.64
CA LEU A 23 -21.14 4.76 -1.04
C LEU A 23 -22.21 4.36 0.01
N GLY A 24 -22.40 5.13 1.07
CA GLY A 24 -23.38 4.84 2.13
C GLY A 24 -22.95 3.72 3.09
N HIS A 25 -21.65 3.39 3.14
CA HIS A 25 -21.10 2.45 4.12
C HIS A 25 -20.67 3.15 5.41
N GLU A 26 -20.53 2.40 6.47
CA GLU A 26 -20.13 2.86 7.80
C GLU A 26 -18.68 2.42 8.10
N PRO A 27 -17.65 3.24 7.79
CA PRO A 27 -16.30 2.96 8.20
C PRO A 27 -16.08 3.24 9.68
N ILE A 28 -15.50 2.28 10.40
CA ILE A 28 -15.14 2.36 11.81
C ILE A 28 -13.61 2.31 11.92
N ALA A 29 -13.00 3.32 12.52
CA ALA A 29 -11.56 3.45 12.62
C ALA A 29 -11.03 2.83 13.91
N LEU A 30 -10.04 1.94 13.81
CA LEU A 30 -9.22 1.52 14.94
C LEU A 30 -8.16 2.58 15.23
N VAL A 31 -8.19 3.17 16.40
CA VAL A 31 -7.31 4.28 16.81
C VAL A 31 -6.46 3.90 18.03
N ARG A 32 -5.18 4.32 18.05
CA ARG A 32 -4.25 4.05 19.16
C ARG A 32 -4.33 5.09 20.29
N ARG A 33 -5.21 6.06 20.17
CA ARG A 33 -5.61 7.04 21.17
C ARG A 33 -6.98 6.69 21.71
N GLU A 34 -7.48 7.46 22.64
CA GLU A 34 -8.88 7.40 23.07
C GLU A 34 -9.82 7.70 21.89
N ALA A 35 -10.87 6.89 21.75
CA ALA A 35 -11.88 7.06 20.70
C ALA A 35 -12.67 8.36 20.92
N ALA A 36 -12.88 9.11 19.83
CA ALA A 36 -13.56 10.41 19.89
C ALA A 36 -15.07 10.32 19.56
N GLY A 37 -15.61 9.12 19.34
CA GLY A 37 -17.03 8.90 19.03
C GLY A 37 -17.30 7.51 18.48
N ASP A 38 -18.56 7.27 18.09
CA ASP A 38 -19.08 5.94 17.73
C ASP A 38 -18.44 5.30 16.48
N HIS A 39 -17.76 6.09 15.65
CA HIS A 39 -17.05 5.58 14.49
C HIS A 39 -15.57 5.29 14.76
N GLU A 40 -15.17 5.27 16.02
CA GLU A 40 -13.79 4.96 16.43
C GLU A 40 -13.79 3.92 17.56
N ILE A 41 -12.80 3.05 17.53
CA ILE A 41 -12.55 2.06 18.58
C ILE A 41 -11.08 2.19 19.00
N SER A 42 -10.86 2.42 20.29
CA SER A 42 -9.51 2.41 20.87
C SER A 42 -8.95 1.01 20.90
N TRP A 43 -7.67 0.86 20.51
CA TRP A 43 -6.97 -0.41 20.57
C TRP A 43 -5.45 -0.24 20.77
N LYS A 44 -4.80 -1.28 21.27
CA LYS A 44 -3.34 -1.32 21.48
C LYS A 44 -2.77 -2.63 20.92
N PRO A 45 -2.61 -2.73 19.58
CA PRO A 45 -2.16 -3.96 18.93
C PRO A 45 -0.81 -4.43 19.49
N GLY A 46 -0.71 -5.75 19.73
CA GLY A 46 0.47 -6.37 20.33
C GLY A 46 0.61 -6.17 21.84
N VAL A 47 -0.25 -5.38 22.49
CA VAL A 47 -0.26 -5.12 23.93
C VAL A 47 -1.52 -5.65 24.58
N GLU A 48 -2.68 -5.37 23.99
CA GLU A 48 -3.99 -5.78 24.47
C GLU A 48 -4.74 -6.56 23.38
N ARG A 49 -5.55 -7.53 23.76
CA ARG A 49 -6.45 -8.22 22.83
C ARG A 49 -7.57 -7.26 22.43
N LEU A 50 -7.97 -7.34 21.17
CA LEU A 50 -9.19 -6.67 20.71
C LEU A 50 -10.39 -7.56 21.08
N ASP A 51 -11.45 -6.95 21.63
CA ASP A 51 -12.67 -7.65 22.02
C ASP A 51 -13.31 -8.33 20.78
N PRO A 52 -13.47 -9.66 20.77
CA PRO A 52 -14.08 -10.39 19.66
C PRO A 52 -15.54 -9.96 19.37
N GLU A 53 -16.28 -9.47 20.37
CA GLU A 53 -17.68 -9.02 20.20
C GLU A 53 -17.78 -7.84 19.21
N ILE A 54 -16.72 -7.04 19.07
CA ILE A 54 -16.64 -5.98 18.06
C ILE A 54 -16.85 -6.55 16.65
N MET A 55 -16.27 -7.70 16.36
CA MET A 55 -16.32 -8.33 15.04
C MET A 55 -17.73 -8.81 14.66
N GLU A 56 -18.59 -9.11 15.64
CA GLU A 56 -19.94 -9.62 15.40
C GLU A 56 -20.85 -8.63 14.65
N SER A 57 -20.51 -7.36 14.70
CA SER A 57 -21.23 -6.28 14.01
C SER A 57 -20.51 -5.75 12.77
N ILE A 58 -19.39 -6.37 12.37
CA ILE A 58 -18.53 -5.92 11.27
C ILE A 58 -18.72 -6.83 10.05
N ASP A 59 -18.98 -6.24 8.89
CA ASP A 59 -19.10 -6.97 7.63
C ASP A 59 -17.73 -7.28 7.00
N ALA A 60 -16.78 -6.34 7.10
CA ALA A 60 -15.44 -6.46 6.51
C ALA A 60 -14.39 -5.79 7.39
N VAL A 61 -13.18 -6.36 7.42
CA VAL A 61 -12.02 -5.78 8.09
C VAL A 61 -10.98 -5.38 7.05
N VAL A 62 -10.45 -4.16 7.15
CA VAL A 62 -9.35 -3.67 6.30
C VAL A 62 -8.16 -3.31 7.19
N ASN A 63 -7.07 -4.02 7.01
CA ASN A 63 -5.84 -3.82 7.77
C ASN A 63 -4.79 -3.07 6.95
N LEU A 64 -4.71 -1.75 7.12
CA LEU A 64 -3.70 -0.87 6.53
C LEU A 64 -2.73 -0.33 7.58
N GLY A 65 -2.77 -0.89 8.80
CA GLY A 65 -1.93 -0.47 9.90
C GLY A 65 -0.47 -0.83 9.69
N GLY A 66 0.43 0.14 9.91
CA GLY A 66 1.87 -0.07 9.82
C GLY A 66 2.66 1.24 9.90
N ALA A 67 3.87 1.18 10.44
CA ALA A 67 4.78 2.32 10.41
C ALA A 67 5.20 2.63 8.97
N THR A 68 5.39 3.91 8.66
CA THR A 68 5.72 4.34 7.30
C THR A 68 7.13 3.90 6.89
N THR A 69 7.27 3.26 5.72
CA THR A 69 8.58 2.96 5.12
C THR A 69 9.33 4.23 4.67
N GLY A 70 8.60 5.33 4.52
CA GLY A 70 9.17 6.61 4.09
C GLY A 70 10.01 7.33 5.16
N ARG A 71 10.06 6.90 6.42
CA ARG A 71 10.95 7.47 7.43
C ARG A 71 12.35 6.88 7.25
N ILE A 72 13.24 7.64 6.70
CA ILE A 72 14.62 7.28 6.35
C ILE A 72 15.62 8.16 7.11
N PRO A 73 16.86 7.67 7.38
CA PRO A 73 17.36 6.31 7.10
C PRO A 73 16.75 5.24 8.01
N TRP A 74 16.77 3.97 7.56
CA TRP A 74 16.32 2.85 8.39
C TRP A 74 17.42 2.42 9.35
N THR A 75 17.23 2.73 10.62
CA THR A 75 18.03 2.15 11.70
C THR A 75 17.53 0.74 12.03
N LYS A 76 18.35 -0.09 12.70
CA LYS A 76 17.93 -1.42 13.17
C LYS A 76 16.65 -1.35 14.02
N ASN A 77 16.55 -0.37 14.91
CA ASN A 77 15.36 -0.16 15.74
C ASN A 77 14.15 0.21 14.91
N TYR A 78 14.32 1.02 13.84
CA TYR A 78 13.21 1.38 12.97
C TYR A 78 12.77 0.22 12.08
N MET A 79 13.69 -0.61 11.60
CA MET A 79 13.34 -1.85 10.90
C MET A 79 12.52 -2.79 11.80
N GLN A 80 12.89 -2.92 13.08
CA GLN A 80 12.06 -3.66 14.04
C GLN A 80 10.67 -3.04 14.24
N THR A 81 10.58 -1.70 14.24
CA THR A 81 9.28 -1.01 14.27
C THR A 81 8.45 -1.27 13.01
N LEU A 82 9.08 -1.36 11.83
CA LEU A 82 8.39 -1.73 10.58
C LEU A 82 7.80 -3.14 10.64
N ILE A 83 8.53 -4.08 11.27
CA ILE A 83 8.07 -5.47 11.47
C ILE A 83 6.93 -5.50 12.49
N SER A 84 7.17 -5.04 13.72
CA SER A 84 6.21 -5.16 14.82
C SER A 84 4.90 -4.44 14.51
N SER A 85 4.96 -3.23 13.94
CA SER A 85 3.76 -2.47 13.61
C SER A 85 2.84 -3.16 12.59
N ARG A 86 3.34 -4.07 11.77
CA ARG A 86 2.54 -4.86 10.81
C ARG A 86 2.09 -6.18 11.42
N LEU A 87 3.02 -6.93 11.98
CA LEU A 87 2.71 -8.26 12.53
C LEU A 87 1.79 -8.18 13.74
N ASP A 88 2.04 -7.22 14.66
CA ASP A 88 1.22 -7.08 15.87
C ASP A 88 -0.20 -6.60 15.53
N THR A 89 -0.35 -5.63 14.61
CA THR A 89 -1.69 -5.20 14.16
C THR A 89 -2.45 -6.34 13.49
N THR A 90 -1.79 -7.10 12.62
CA THR A 90 -2.42 -8.21 11.90
C THR A 90 -2.80 -9.33 12.85
N ARG A 91 -1.89 -9.73 13.74
CA ARG A 91 -2.15 -10.79 14.75
C ARG A 91 -3.33 -10.43 15.64
N THR A 92 -3.36 -9.19 16.17
CA THR A 92 -4.46 -8.73 17.04
C THR A 92 -5.82 -8.80 16.33
N LEU A 93 -5.87 -8.42 15.04
CA LEU A 93 -7.10 -8.53 14.23
C LEU A 93 -7.49 -9.99 13.96
N VAL A 94 -6.53 -10.82 13.56
CA VAL A 94 -6.75 -12.23 13.26
C VAL A 94 -7.25 -12.98 14.49
N GLU A 95 -6.66 -12.74 15.66
CA GLU A 95 -7.09 -13.33 16.92
C GLU A 95 -8.54 -12.94 17.27
N ALA A 96 -8.91 -11.65 17.09
CA ALA A 96 -10.28 -11.19 17.34
C ALA A 96 -11.29 -11.78 16.34
N ILE A 97 -10.93 -11.84 15.04
CA ILE A 97 -11.76 -12.49 14.02
C ILE A 97 -11.99 -13.96 14.37
N ASN A 98 -10.92 -14.70 14.69
CA ASN A 98 -11.01 -16.14 14.96
C ASN A 98 -11.77 -16.47 16.25
N ALA A 99 -11.78 -15.58 17.22
CA ALA A 99 -12.48 -15.73 18.49
C ALA A 99 -13.94 -15.29 18.46
N SER A 100 -14.37 -14.54 17.44
CA SER A 100 -15.75 -14.05 17.32
C SER A 100 -16.71 -15.17 16.90
N LYS A 101 -17.96 -15.09 17.38
CA LYS A 101 -19.02 -16.05 17.00
C LYS A 101 -19.53 -15.81 15.58
N ASN A 102 -19.67 -14.54 15.20
CA ASN A 102 -20.06 -14.11 13.85
C ASN A 102 -18.87 -13.38 13.22
N GLN A 103 -18.15 -14.08 12.36
CA GLN A 103 -16.94 -13.54 11.74
C GLN A 103 -17.29 -12.57 10.60
N PRO A 104 -16.50 -11.49 10.40
CA PRO A 104 -16.56 -10.68 9.20
C PRO A 104 -16.41 -11.54 7.94
N LYS A 105 -17.09 -11.19 6.86
CA LYS A 105 -17.02 -11.94 5.59
C LYS A 105 -15.65 -11.94 4.94
N VAL A 106 -14.84 -10.91 5.21
CA VAL A 106 -13.53 -10.74 4.59
C VAL A 106 -12.58 -9.95 5.47
N LEU A 107 -11.31 -10.36 5.44
CA LEU A 107 -10.16 -9.58 5.85
C LEU A 107 -9.37 -9.15 4.60
N VAL A 108 -9.36 -7.86 4.29
CA VAL A 108 -8.40 -7.28 3.32
C VAL A 108 -7.19 -6.81 4.12
N SER A 109 -6.10 -7.54 4.02
CA SER A 109 -4.83 -7.17 4.66
C SER A 109 -3.91 -6.47 3.68
N GLY A 110 -3.36 -5.33 4.07
CA GLY A 110 -2.26 -4.72 3.35
C GLY A 110 -1.11 -5.71 3.18
N SER A 111 -0.43 -5.59 2.07
CA SER A 111 0.83 -6.18 1.69
C SER A 111 1.58 -5.15 0.83
N ALA A 112 2.63 -5.53 0.16
CA ALA A 112 3.39 -4.58 -0.65
C ALA A 112 4.06 -5.28 -1.84
N SER A 113 4.28 -4.53 -2.93
CA SER A 113 5.12 -4.95 -4.07
C SER A 113 6.53 -5.38 -3.64
N GLY A 114 6.99 -4.89 -2.48
CA GLY A 114 8.27 -5.27 -1.89
C GLY A 114 8.45 -6.79 -1.71
N ILE A 115 7.38 -7.58 -1.67
CA ILE A 115 7.44 -9.05 -1.61
C ILE A 115 8.24 -9.64 -2.76
N TYR A 116 8.26 -9.00 -3.92
CA TYR A 116 8.95 -9.48 -5.10
C TYR A 116 10.46 -9.17 -5.11
N GLY A 117 10.93 -8.23 -4.26
CA GLY A 117 12.32 -7.76 -4.30
C GLY A 117 12.67 -7.08 -5.62
N ASP A 118 13.95 -7.11 -6.00
CA ASP A 118 14.43 -6.62 -7.31
C ASP A 118 14.39 -7.77 -8.34
N ARG A 119 13.60 -7.61 -9.39
CA ARG A 119 13.37 -8.64 -10.42
C ARG A 119 13.72 -8.16 -11.84
N GLY A 120 14.43 -7.03 -11.98
CA GLY A 120 14.82 -6.50 -13.29
C GLY A 120 13.62 -6.27 -14.21
N ASP A 121 13.62 -6.90 -15.39
CA ASP A 121 12.57 -6.76 -16.42
C ASP A 121 11.50 -7.87 -16.36
N GLU A 122 11.58 -8.79 -15.39
CA GLU A 122 10.59 -9.86 -15.23
C GLU A 122 9.19 -9.30 -14.98
N LEU A 123 8.20 -9.81 -15.73
CA LEU A 123 6.80 -9.44 -15.51
C LEU A 123 6.26 -10.22 -14.30
N LEU A 124 5.82 -9.49 -13.29
CA LEU A 124 5.41 -10.04 -12.00
C LEU A 124 3.90 -10.06 -11.86
N ASP A 125 3.34 -11.24 -11.85
CA ASP A 125 1.97 -11.50 -11.40
C ASP A 125 1.95 -12.05 -9.97
N GLU A 126 0.78 -12.39 -9.47
CA GLU A 126 0.59 -12.88 -8.09
C GLU A 126 1.15 -14.29 -7.86
N THR A 127 1.49 -15.03 -8.91
CA THR A 127 2.13 -16.36 -8.84
C THR A 127 3.64 -16.28 -8.75
N ALA A 128 4.23 -15.12 -9.05
CA ALA A 128 5.65 -14.88 -8.91
C ALA A 128 6.09 -15.08 -7.46
N GLY A 129 7.15 -15.86 -7.27
CA GLY A 129 7.67 -16.19 -5.95
C GLY A 129 8.20 -14.97 -5.20
N LYS A 130 8.32 -15.13 -3.87
CA LYS A 130 8.98 -14.17 -3.00
C LYS A 130 10.41 -13.89 -3.50
N GLY A 131 10.79 -12.62 -3.51
CA GLY A 131 12.14 -12.18 -3.80
C GLY A 131 13.06 -12.18 -2.57
N GLU A 132 14.14 -11.42 -2.66
CA GLU A 132 15.12 -11.24 -1.59
C GLU A 132 15.02 -9.82 -1.00
N GLY A 133 15.53 -9.64 0.22
CA GLY A 133 15.63 -8.38 0.90
C GLY A 133 14.68 -8.23 2.08
N PHE A 134 14.93 -7.17 2.86
CA PHE A 134 14.18 -6.89 4.10
C PHE A 134 12.67 -6.70 3.85
N LEU A 135 12.29 -5.96 2.81
CA LEU A 135 10.87 -5.72 2.52
C LEU A 135 10.19 -6.99 2.00
N SER A 136 10.91 -7.85 1.29
CA SER A 136 10.40 -9.13 0.82
C SER A 136 10.11 -10.07 2.00
N ASP A 137 11.04 -10.17 2.95
CA ASP A 137 10.86 -10.94 4.18
C ASP A 137 9.70 -10.41 5.01
N LEU A 138 9.62 -9.08 5.17
CA LEU A 138 8.56 -8.43 5.93
C LEU A 138 7.18 -8.66 5.30
N ALA A 139 7.04 -8.46 3.99
CA ALA A 139 5.77 -8.66 3.30
C ALA A 139 5.31 -10.12 3.36
N SER A 140 6.23 -11.06 3.17
CA SER A 140 5.95 -12.50 3.30
C SER A 140 5.47 -12.88 4.69
N ALA A 141 6.12 -12.39 5.75
CA ALA A 141 5.69 -12.63 7.12
C ALA A 141 4.33 -11.99 7.42
N TRP A 142 4.08 -10.81 6.87
CA TRP A 142 2.81 -10.10 7.02
C TRP A 142 1.66 -10.85 6.33
N GLU A 143 1.85 -11.31 5.09
CA GLU A 143 0.87 -12.16 4.39
C GLU A 143 0.58 -13.47 5.14
N ALA A 144 1.63 -14.14 5.63
CA ALA A 144 1.50 -15.36 6.39
C ALA A 144 0.70 -15.16 7.71
N GLU A 145 0.85 -14.03 8.38
CA GLU A 145 0.07 -13.70 9.57
C GLU A 145 -1.41 -13.47 9.24
N ALA A 146 -1.71 -12.73 8.16
CA ALA A 146 -3.07 -12.45 7.73
C ALA A 146 -3.83 -13.72 7.31
N GLN A 147 -3.14 -14.67 6.67
CA GLN A 147 -3.71 -15.94 6.21
C GLN A 147 -4.17 -16.88 7.34
N LYS A 148 -3.84 -16.58 8.60
CA LYS A 148 -4.34 -17.34 9.76
C LYS A 148 -5.78 -16.99 10.14
N ALA A 149 -6.39 -15.99 9.50
CA ALA A 149 -7.78 -15.62 9.77
C ALA A 149 -8.75 -16.68 9.22
N ASN A 150 -9.73 -17.08 10.04
CA ASN A 150 -10.80 -18.03 9.68
C ASN A 150 -11.92 -17.33 8.87
N THR A 151 -11.56 -16.54 7.89
CA THR A 151 -12.48 -15.87 6.97
C THR A 151 -11.83 -15.76 5.60
N ARG A 152 -12.54 -15.27 4.61
CA ARG A 152 -11.96 -14.95 3.31
C ARG A 152 -10.85 -13.90 3.48
N VAL A 153 -9.64 -14.19 3.02
CA VAL A 153 -8.49 -13.29 3.11
C VAL A 153 -8.09 -12.80 1.73
N VAL A 154 -7.95 -11.48 1.61
CA VAL A 154 -7.40 -10.80 0.44
C VAL A 154 -6.13 -10.06 0.87
N LEU A 155 -5.04 -10.26 0.13
CA LEU A 155 -3.74 -9.66 0.38
C LEU A 155 -3.49 -8.56 -0.66
N ALA A 156 -3.59 -7.31 -0.24
CA ALA A 156 -3.46 -6.14 -1.10
C ALA A 156 -1.98 -5.77 -1.27
N ARG A 157 -1.32 -6.28 -2.33
CA ARG A 157 0.07 -5.95 -2.69
C ARG A 157 0.14 -4.56 -3.30
N THR A 158 0.10 -3.56 -2.42
CA THR A 158 0.15 -2.15 -2.78
C THR A 158 1.49 -1.77 -3.40
N THR A 159 1.43 -0.99 -4.44
CA THR A 159 2.59 -0.46 -5.18
C THR A 159 2.88 1.00 -4.79
N LEU A 160 3.58 1.76 -5.63
CA LEU A 160 3.80 3.17 -5.42
C LEU A 160 2.46 3.92 -5.60
N VAL A 161 1.87 4.35 -4.48
CA VAL A 161 0.61 5.10 -4.50
C VAL A 161 0.86 6.54 -4.95
N MET A 162 0.33 6.90 -6.12
CA MET A 162 0.43 8.23 -6.68
C MET A 162 -0.59 9.17 -6.02
N SER A 163 -0.09 10.18 -5.33
CA SER A 163 -0.91 11.16 -4.59
C SER A 163 -0.25 12.53 -4.58
N LYS A 164 -1.09 13.58 -4.56
CA LYS A 164 -0.64 14.99 -4.46
C LYS A 164 0.07 15.33 -3.15
N LYS A 165 -0.33 14.70 -2.05
CA LYS A 165 -0.03 15.17 -0.71
C LYS A 165 1.07 14.38 0.01
N LEU A 166 1.14 13.07 -0.18
CA LEU A 166 1.99 12.17 0.61
C LEU A 166 2.54 11.03 -0.26
N GLY A 167 3.33 10.15 0.34
CA GLY A 167 3.94 9.01 -0.35
C GLY A 167 5.28 9.37 -1.00
N ALA A 168 5.76 8.51 -1.88
CA ALA A 168 7.06 8.70 -2.56
C ALA A 168 7.08 9.97 -3.41
N LEU A 169 5.96 10.29 -4.09
CA LEU A 169 5.82 11.50 -4.89
C LEU A 169 5.80 12.76 -4.02
N GLY A 170 5.33 12.71 -2.79
CA GLY A 170 5.35 13.87 -1.88
C GLY A 170 6.74 14.46 -1.64
N ARG A 171 7.80 13.65 -1.84
CA ARG A 171 9.19 14.11 -1.77
C ARG A 171 9.77 14.49 -3.13
N LEU A 172 9.36 13.80 -4.18
CA LEU A 172 9.86 14.01 -5.54
C LEU A 172 9.23 15.25 -6.19
N LEU A 173 7.93 15.46 -6.02
CA LEU A 173 7.21 16.59 -6.62
C LEU A 173 7.78 17.98 -6.27
N PRO A 174 8.15 18.30 -5.03
CA PRO A 174 8.78 19.58 -4.71
C PRO A 174 10.09 19.80 -5.48
N LEU A 175 10.91 18.75 -5.63
CA LEU A 175 12.17 18.84 -6.39
C LEU A 175 11.91 19.07 -7.87
N ILE A 176 10.92 18.37 -8.45
CA ILE A 176 10.53 18.58 -9.85
C ILE A 176 9.96 20.00 -10.04
N LYS A 177 9.08 20.46 -9.14
CA LYS A 177 8.54 21.85 -9.19
C LYS A 177 9.62 22.91 -9.13
N ALA A 178 10.69 22.66 -8.35
CA ALA A 178 11.86 23.54 -8.29
C ALA A 178 12.79 23.43 -9.52
N GLY A 179 12.54 22.49 -10.45
CA GLY A 179 13.37 22.26 -11.63
C GLY A 179 14.70 21.56 -11.36
N ILE A 180 14.86 20.97 -10.17
CA ILE A 180 16.06 20.23 -9.76
C ILE A 180 15.79 18.72 -9.61
N GLY A 181 14.60 18.24 -9.98
CA GLY A 181 14.25 16.83 -9.99
C GLY A 181 14.79 16.11 -11.22
N GLY A 182 14.95 14.78 -11.09
CA GLY A 182 15.37 13.92 -12.18
C GLY A 182 15.29 12.45 -11.83
N PRO A 183 15.59 11.56 -12.79
CA PRO A 183 15.57 10.13 -12.58
C PRO A 183 16.53 9.68 -11.47
N LEU A 184 16.11 8.69 -10.70
CA LEU A 184 16.90 8.11 -9.62
C LEU A 184 17.70 6.91 -10.15
N GLY A 185 18.96 6.80 -9.78
CA GLY A 185 19.85 5.71 -10.22
C GLY A 185 19.99 5.67 -11.75
N SER A 186 19.76 4.51 -12.35
CA SER A 186 19.72 4.35 -13.81
C SER A 186 18.49 5.00 -14.44
N GLY A 187 17.39 5.07 -13.69
CA GLY A 187 16.08 5.47 -14.18
C GLY A 187 15.34 4.37 -14.95
N ASN A 188 16.01 3.24 -15.22
CA ASN A 188 15.44 2.14 -16.03
C ASN A 188 14.68 1.13 -15.18
N GLN A 189 14.80 1.19 -13.84
CA GLN A 189 14.04 0.31 -12.96
C GLN A 189 12.56 0.58 -13.09
N TRP A 190 11.77 -0.50 -13.14
CA TRP A 190 10.33 -0.45 -13.20
C TRP A 190 9.75 -0.06 -11.85
N TRP A 191 8.90 0.94 -11.86
CA TRP A 191 8.11 1.38 -10.73
C TRP A 191 6.65 1.03 -10.98
N ALA A 192 6.21 -0.07 -10.39
CA ALA A 192 4.79 -0.37 -10.32
C ALA A 192 4.08 0.74 -9.54
N TRP A 193 2.94 1.20 -10.02
CA TRP A 193 2.24 2.35 -9.49
C TRP A 193 0.71 2.19 -9.58
N ILE A 194 0.00 2.90 -8.73
CA ILE A 194 -1.45 3.03 -8.77
C ILE A 194 -1.86 4.42 -8.28
N SER A 195 -2.96 4.98 -8.76
CA SER A 195 -3.50 6.22 -8.18
C SER A 195 -4.10 5.96 -6.79
N LEU A 196 -4.04 6.95 -5.90
CA LEU A 196 -4.65 6.83 -4.57
C LEU A 196 -6.15 6.53 -4.64
N GLU A 197 -6.83 7.10 -5.63
CA GLU A 197 -8.25 6.87 -5.86
C GLU A 197 -8.52 5.42 -6.25
N ASP A 198 -7.76 4.89 -7.22
CA ASP A 198 -7.94 3.50 -7.68
C ASP A 198 -7.49 2.48 -6.64
N GLU A 199 -6.49 2.77 -5.82
CA GLU A 199 -6.11 1.93 -4.68
C GLU A 199 -7.29 1.73 -3.72
N ALA A 200 -7.97 2.81 -3.33
CA ALA A 200 -9.13 2.72 -2.45
C ALA A 200 -10.33 2.02 -3.14
N ARG A 201 -10.57 2.31 -4.43
CA ARG A 201 -11.61 1.64 -5.24
C ARG A 201 -11.35 0.14 -5.38
N ALA A 202 -10.10 -0.25 -5.60
CA ALA A 202 -9.72 -1.66 -5.70
C ALA A 202 -9.97 -2.40 -4.38
N ILE A 203 -9.62 -1.81 -3.23
CA ILE A 203 -9.92 -2.38 -1.92
C ILE A 203 -11.43 -2.58 -1.74
N ILE A 204 -12.26 -1.58 -2.08
CA ILE A 204 -13.73 -1.67 -1.98
C ILE A 204 -14.27 -2.74 -2.93
N HIS A 205 -13.75 -2.82 -4.15
CA HIS A 205 -14.13 -3.83 -5.12
C HIS A 205 -13.85 -5.25 -4.61
N LEU A 206 -12.66 -5.46 -4.04
CA LEU A 206 -12.25 -6.75 -3.46
C LEU A 206 -13.05 -7.13 -2.20
N ILE A 207 -13.53 -6.15 -1.43
CA ILE A 207 -14.47 -6.40 -0.32
C ILE A 207 -15.79 -6.94 -0.86
N ASN A 208 -16.34 -6.30 -1.90
CA ASN A 208 -17.66 -6.58 -2.45
C ASN A 208 -17.73 -7.83 -3.33
N ASN A 209 -16.61 -8.34 -3.81
CA ASN A 209 -16.57 -9.52 -4.67
C ASN A 209 -16.21 -10.74 -3.83
N ASP A 210 -17.20 -11.57 -3.51
CA ASP A 210 -17.07 -12.73 -2.63
C ASP A 210 -16.16 -13.84 -3.22
N GLU A 211 -15.91 -13.83 -4.53
CA GLU A 211 -15.03 -14.82 -5.18
C GLU A 211 -13.54 -14.47 -5.09
N THR A 212 -13.22 -13.24 -4.65
CA THR A 212 -11.82 -12.80 -4.56
C THR A 212 -11.13 -13.35 -3.32
N THR A 213 -9.96 -13.97 -3.49
CA THR A 213 -9.14 -14.50 -2.39
C THR A 213 -7.66 -14.50 -2.72
N GLY A 214 -6.83 -14.54 -1.68
CA GLY A 214 -5.37 -14.54 -1.82
C GLY A 214 -4.80 -13.20 -2.26
N ALA A 215 -3.62 -13.21 -2.87
CA ALA A 215 -2.90 -11.99 -3.25
C ALA A 215 -3.50 -11.33 -4.50
N TYR A 216 -3.49 -9.99 -4.49
CA TYR A 216 -3.83 -9.12 -5.63
C TYR A 216 -2.78 -8.00 -5.74
N ASN A 217 -2.20 -7.86 -6.92
CA ASN A 217 -1.34 -6.73 -7.27
C ASN A 217 -2.20 -5.48 -7.46
N LEU A 218 -2.13 -4.55 -6.51
CA LEU A 218 -2.78 -3.25 -6.64
C LEU A 218 -1.83 -2.32 -7.41
N THR A 219 -1.84 -2.48 -8.72
CA THR A 219 -1.01 -1.72 -9.68
C THR A 219 -1.86 -1.31 -10.87
N ALA A 220 -1.56 -0.17 -11.49
CA ALA A 220 -2.16 0.21 -12.76
C ALA A 220 -1.73 -0.75 -13.89
N PRO A 221 -2.56 -0.88 -14.95
CA PRO A 221 -2.27 -1.82 -16.04
C PRO A 221 -1.08 -1.41 -16.91
N GLU A 222 -0.74 -0.12 -16.97
CA GLU A 222 0.40 0.40 -17.73
C GLU A 222 1.64 0.46 -16.85
N PRO A 223 2.64 -0.44 -17.01
CA PRO A 223 3.87 -0.35 -16.26
C PRO A 223 4.71 0.84 -16.72
N ALA A 224 5.46 1.46 -15.79
CA ALA A 224 6.32 2.58 -16.10
C ALA A 224 7.69 2.45 -15.41
N THR A 225 8.75 2.94 -16.07
CA THR A 225 10.06 3.09 -15.43
C THR A 225 10.12 4.36 -14.58
N CYS A 226 11.06 4.41 -13.66
CA CYS A 226 11.36 5.63 -12.88
C CYS A 226 11.57 6.84 -13.79
N LYS A 227 12.32 6.68 -14.90
CA LYS A 227 12.59 7.76 -15.86
C LYS A 227 11.32 8.23 -16.55
N GLU A 228 10.48 7.31 -17.04
CA GLU A 228 9.21 7.66 -17.70
C GLU A 228 8.29 8.43 -16.74
N MET A 229 8.14 7.97 -15.50
CA MET A 229 7.33 8.64 -14.49
C MET A 229 7.86 10.05 -14.18
N VAL A 230 9.17 10.19 -13.95
CA VAL A 230 9.78 11.50 -13.65
C VAL A 230 9.67 12.47 -14.82
N VAL A 231 9.88 11.98 -16.05
CA VAL A 231 9.75 12.81 -17.27
C VAL A 231 8.29 13.22 -17.50
N ALA A 232 7.32 12.33 -17.29
CA ALA A 232 5.90 12.63 -17.41
C ALA A 232 5.46 13.72 -16.40
N LEU A 233 5.87 13.59 -15.13
CA LEU A 233 5.63 14.60 -14.09
C LEU A 233 6.28 15.96 -14.46
N GLY A 234 7.51 15.94 -14.96
CA GLY A 234 8.21 17.15 -15.39
C GLY A 234 7.50 17.86 -16.55
N LYS A 235 7.04 17.10 -17.55
CA LYS A 235 6.26 17.65 -18.67
C LYS A 235 4.97 18.30 -18.19
N ALA A 236 4.20 17.62 -17.33
CA ALA A 236 2.95 18.14 -16.79
C ALA A 236 3.15 19.41 -15.95
N LEU A 237 4.24 19.47 -15.18
CA LEU A 237 4.61 20.64 -14.38
C LEU A 237 5.38 21.71 -15.16
N LYS A 238 5.68 21.50 -16.46
CA LYS A 238 6.51 22.37 -17.31
C LYS A 238 7.88 22.65 -16.68
N ARG A 239 8.52 21.61 -16.15
CA ARG A 239 9.82 21.68 -15.48
C ARG A 239 10.82 20.68 -16.08
N PRO A 240 12.11 21.05 -16.15
CA PRO A 240 13.15 20.14 -16.58
C PRO A 240 13.36 19.00 -15.57
N THR A 241 13.81 17.83 -16.06
CA THR A 241 14.05 16.63 -15.23
C THR A 241 15.38 15.95 -15.57
N PHE A 242 16.41 16.71 -15.91
CA PHE A 242 17.70 16.18 -16.33
C PHE A 242 18.69 15.94 -15.18
N PHE A 243 18.41 16.41 -13.96
CA PHE A 243 19.29 16.22 -12.80
C PHE A 243 19.17 14.80 -12.22
N ARG A 244 19.95 13.88 -12.79
CA ARG A 244 19.98 12.50 -12.32
C ARG A 244 20.62 12.39 -10.93
N VAL A 245 19.99 11.68 -10.01
CA VAL A 245 20.57 11.35 -8.70
C VAL A 245 21.26 9.98 -8.79
N PRO A 246 22.60 9.90 -8.71
CA PRO A 246 23.29 8.63 -8.85
C PRO A 246 23.01 7.68 -7.67
N SER A 247 22.97 6.37 -7.94
CA SER A 247 22.62 5.35 -6.93
C SER A 247 23.56 5.36 -5.71
N TRP A 248 24.86 5.63 -5.92
CA TRP A 248 25.81 5.71 -4.80
C TRP A 248 25.47 6.84 -3.81
N ALA A 249 25.01 7.99 -4.34
CA ALA A 249 24.62 9.12 -3.50
C ALA A 249 23.34 8.80 -2.70
N MET A 250 22.40 8.08 -3.33
CA MET A 250 21.19 7.62 -2.64
C MET A 250 21.53 6.64 -1.50
N ARG A 251 22.40 5.66 -1.77
CA ARG A 251 22.86 4.71 -0.73
C ARG A 251 23.55 5.42 0.44
N LEU A 252 24.35 6.44 0.14
CA LEU A 252 25.00 7.25 1.17
C LEU A 252 23.99 8.05 2.03
N LEU A 253 22.94 8.60 1.41
CA LEU A 253 21.96 9.46 2.07
C LEU A 253 20.90 8.69 2.86
N ILE A 254 20.42 7.56 2.31
CA ILE A 254 19.27 6.86 2.86
C ILE A 254 19.52 5.36 3.14
N GLY A 255 20.75 4.90 2.97
CA GLY A 255 21.16 3.53 3.29
C GLY A 255 20.38 2.46 2.51
N ALA A 256 20.07 1.34 3.18
CA ALA A 256 19.35 0.20 2.59
C ALA A 256 18.00 0.58 1.96
N ALA A 257 17.33 1.62 2.45
CA ALA A 257 16.08 2.10 1.88
C ALA A 257 16.23 2.57 0.41
N ALA A 258 17.45 2.90 -0.05
CA ALA A 258 17.69 3.24 -1.45
C ALA A 258 17.43 2.04 -2.37
N ASP A 259 18.01 0.89 -2.03
CA ASP A 259 17.90 -0.32 -2.84
C ASP A 259 16.51 -0.95 -2.72
N GLU A 260 15.94 -0.98 -1.52
CA GLU A 260 14.68 -1.63 -1.23
C GLU A 260 13.43 -0.87 -1.75
N LEU A 261 13.48 0.47 -1.83
CA LEU A 261 12.30 1.28 -2.18
C LEU A 261 12.40 1.98 -3.52
N LEU A 262 13.59 2.40 -3.94
CA LEU A 262 13.72 3.35 -5.04
C LEU A 262 14.53 2.83 -6.23
N LEU A 263 15.50 1.97 -5.98
CA LEU A 263 16.39 1.39 -7.00
C LEU A 263 15.97 -0.01 -7.43
N CYS A 264 15.12 -0.70 -6.66
CA CYS A 264 14.57 -2.00 -7.05
C CYS A 264 13.63 -1.87 -8.25
N SER A 265 13.61 -2.91 -9.06
CA SER A 265 12.82 -3.00 -10.29
C SER A 265 11.69 -4.03 -10.12
N GLN A 266 10.45 -3.57 -10.27
CA GLN A 266 9.24 -4.38 -10.08
C GLN A 266 8.26 -4.10 -11.21
N LYS A 267 8.35 -4.85 -12.31
CA LYS A 267 7.44 -4.74 -13.45
C LYS A 267 6.20 -5.59 -13.19
N MET A 268 5.20 -5.00 -12.54
CA MET A 268 4.00 -5.74 -12.14
C MET A 268 2.87 -5.64 -13.16
N THR A 269 1.99 -6.63 -13.14
CA THR A 269 0.75 -6.65 -13.93
C THR A 269 -0.49 -6.64 -13.06
N ALA A 270 -1.56 -5.99 -13.54
CA ALA A 270 -2.89 -5.93 -12.92
C ALA A 270 -3.85 -7.02 -13.45
N THR A 271 -3.35 -8.02 -14.16
CA THR A 271 -4.18 -8.99 -14.90
C THR A 271 -5.21 -9.66 -14.00
N LYS A 272 -4.83 -10.09 -12.81
CA LYS A 272 -5.75 -10.75 -11.86
C LYS A 272 -6.82 -9.78 -11.36
N LEU A 273 -6.48 -8.54 -11.03
CA LEU A 273 -7.46 -7.53 -10.61
C LEU A 273 -8.44 -7.19 -11.74
N LEU A 274 -7.94 -7.00 -12.96
CA LEU A 274 -8.78 -6.77 -14.15
C LEU A 274 -9.73 -7.94 -14.43
N SER A 275 -9.29 -9.18 -14.23
CA SER A 275 -10.12 -10.36 -14.43
C SER A 275 -11.33 -10.45 -13.50
N THR A 276 -11.33 -9.70 -12.40
CA THR A 276 -12.49 -9.58 -11.49
C THR A 276 -13.53 -8.55 -11.94
N GLY A 277 -13.34 -7.90 -13.08
CA GLY A 277 -14.19 -6.82 -13.58
C GLY A 277 -13.88 -5.45 -12.99
N PHE A 278 -12.71 -5.25 -12.35
CA PHE A 278 -12.30 -3.94 -11.86
C PHE A 278 -11.92 -3.01 -13.01
N GLU A 279 -12.44 -1.79 -13.00
CA GLU A 279 -12.13 -0.74 -13.97
C GLU A 279 -11.36 0.40 -13.30
N PHE A 280 -10.20 0.75 -13.86
CA PHE A 280 -9.36 1.85 -13.38
C PHE A 280 -9.90 3.20 -13.87
N ASN A 281 -9.91 4.21 -12.98
CA ASN A 281 -10.14 5.61 -13.37
C ASN A 281 -8.87 6.22 -13.99
N HIS A 282 -7.70 5.75 -13.58
CA HIS A 282 -6.40 6.23 -14.04
C HIS A 282 -5.56 5.06 -14.57
N PRO A 283 -5.94 4.46 -15.74
CA PRO A 283 -5.27 3.27 -16.26
C PRO A 283 -3.88 3.54 -16.86
N THR A 284 -3.62 4.78 -17.32
CA THR A 284 -2.36 5.15 -17.95
C THR A 284 -1.51 6.07 -17.06
N LEU A 285 -0.21 6.04 -17.28
CA LEU A 285 0.71 6.95 -16.58
C LEU A 285 0.31 8.42 -16.76
N LYS A 286 -0.20 8.78 -17.94
CA LYS A 286 -0.69 10.13 -18.22
C LYS A 286 -1.86 10.50 -17.30
N ASP A 287 -2.86 9.63 -17.18
CA ASP A 287 -4.05 9.88 -16.35
C ASP A 287 -3.65 10.08 -14.87
N ALA A 288 -2.75 9.23 -14.37
CA ALA A 288 -2.26 9.34 -13.00
C ALA A 288 -1.42 10.60 -12.76
N VAL A 289 -0.64 11.02 -13.74
CA VAL A 289 0.13 12.28 -13.67
C VAL A 289 -0.83 13.46 -13.66
N ASP A 290 -1.83 13.50 -14.54
CA ASP A 290 -2.83 14.56 -14.58
C ASP A 290 -3.61 14.63 -13.26
N TYR A 291 -4.00 13.47 -12.68
CA TYR A 291 -4.61 13.37 -11.35
C TYR A 291 -3.73 13.95 -10.24
N VAL A 292 -2.41 13.73 -10.28
CA VAL A 292 -1.48 14.21 -9.23
C VAL A 292 -1.18 15.70 -9.36
N VAL A 293 -1.17 16.29 -10.57
CA VAL A 293 -0.78 17.68 -10.77
C VAL A 293 -1.97 18.65 -10.84
N SER A 294 -3.18 18.15 -11.09
CA SER A 294 -4.43 18.91 -11.00
C SER A 294 -4.76 19.26 -9.52
#